data_7374a8ca45668c8f02434a9927550672
#
_entry.id   7374a8ca45668c8f02434a9927550672
#
_cell.length_a   1.000
_cell.length_b   1.000
_cell.length_c   1.000
_cell.angle_alpha   90.00
_cell.angle_beta   90.00
_cell.angle_gamma   90.00
#
_symmetry.space_group_name_H-M   'P 1'
#
loop_
_entity.id
_entity.type
_entity.pdbx_description
1 polymer ?
#
loop_
_entity_poly.entity_id
_entity_poly.type
_entity_poly.pdbx_seq_one_letter_code
_entity_poly.pdbx_strand_id
1 'polypeptide(L)'
;MACEFGGKPYRRDGHGNMQRIPTGTGVKDFWHAFIPGGSDATDGLYTNRAGNQLGSWVARLNFDTDLWRFSVYADHFFEDHSQMFLLDYNGYGEGEQWNTWQKRRYFMYSLKDMMLGAEFDLKYGRWLRSLVFEYIYTKYQSGPYNHDRTENISDHIAGMDDYYNHSIYTGWQHWGQVIGNPLYRSPIYNTDNSIDVRNNRFYALHLGVEGSPTERLDYRVLTTYQKGWGTYNNPFTKAYKNLNFLVEAKYKFNHNWTVRGGYAMDFGSEKMYGHNAGFQLTVTKSGLLTKK
;
A
#
# COMPACT_ATOMS: atom_id res chain seq x y z
N MET A 1 -7.13 -5.78 8.31
CA MET A 1 -8.05 -5.16 7.34
C MET A 1 -8.71 -3.96 7.97
N ALA A 2 -8.85 -2.87 7.24
CA ALA A 2 -9.61 -1.67 7.61
C ALA A 2 -10.72 -1.45 6.59
N CYS A 3 -11.80 -0.78 6.96
CA CYS A 3 -12.87 -0.41 6.04
C CYS A 3 -13.45 0.97 6.38
N GLU A 4 -13.85 1.69 5.35
CA GLU A 4 -14.64 2.91 5.42
C GLU A 4 -16.04 2.60 4.91
N PHE A 5 -17.08 3.08 5.60
CA PHE A 5 -18.47 2.88 5.19
C PHE A 5 -19.37 3.99 5.74
N GLY A 6 -20.55 4.15 5.15
CA GLY A 6 -21.51 5.14 5.58
C GLY A 6 -21.15 6.59 5.21
N GLY A 7 -21.62 7.54 5.98
CA GLY A 7 -21.43 8.98 5.72
C GLY A 7 -22.51 9.59 4.83
N LYS A 8 -22.16 10.70 4.19
CA LYS A 8 -23.06 11.44 3.26
C LYS A 8 -22.31 11.81 1.98
N PRO A 9 -21.76 10.83 1.26
CA PRO A 9 -20.99 11.11 0.06
C PRO A 9 -21.87 11.70 -1.05
N TYR A 10 -21.22 12.42 -1.95
CA TYR A 10 -21.83 12.93 -3.18
C TYR A 10 -21.06 12.38 -4.38
N ARG A 11 -21.79 12.00 -5.40
CA ARG A 11 -21.23 11.57 -6.70
C ARG A 11 -21.81 12.45 -7.81
N ARG A 12 -21.01 12.74 -8.82
CA ARG A 12 -21.53 13.38 -10.04
C ARG A 12 -22.28 12.35 -10.87
N ASP A 13 -23.50 12.68 -11.28
CA ASP A 13 -24.26 11.87 -12.24
C ASP A 13 -23.69 12.04 -13.66
N GLY A 14 -24.24 11.24 -14.61
CA GLY A 14 -23.86 11.34 -16.02
C GLY A 14 -24.11 12.70 -16.69
N HIS A 15 -24.81 13.62 -16.01
CA HIS A 15 -25.08 14.97 -16.45
C HIS A 15 -24.23 16.02 -15.72
N GLY A 16 -23.32 15.58 -14.84
CA GLY A 16 -22.43 16.46 -14.08
C GLY A 16 -23.01 17.04 -12.80
N ASN A 17 -24.24 16.70 -12.41
CA ASN A 17 -24.88 17.20 -11.19
C ASN A 17 -24.39 16.38 -9.99
N MET A 18 -24.24 17.05 -8.85
CA MET A 18 -23.89 16.39 -7.60
C MET A 18 -25.13 15.71 -6.98
N GLN A 19 -25.12 14.39 -6.96
CA GLN A 19 -26.17 13.59 -6.31
C GLN A 19 -25.64 12.98 -5.01
N ARG A 20 -26.50 12.97 -4.00
CA ARG A 20 -26.20 12.32 -2.73
C ARG A 20 -26.40 10.81 -2.87
N ILE A 21 -25.38 10.04 -2.50
CA ILE A 21 -25.45 8.59 -2.49
C ILE A 21 -26.01 8.16 -1.11
N PRO A 22 -27.09 7.37 -1.07
CA PRO A 22 -27.56 6.79 0.18
C PRO A 22 -26.57 5.70 0.61
N THR A 23 -25.91 5.93 1.74
CA THR A 23 -25.03 4.95 2.39
C THR A 23 -25.56 4.62 3.77
N GLY A 24 -25.62 3.33 4.09
CA GLY A 24 -26.04 2.89 5.40
C GLY A 24 -24.94 3.07 6.45
N THR A 25 -25.34 3.29 7.70
CA THR A 25 -24.45 3.45 8.86
C THR A 25 -24.74 2.46 9.98
N GLY A 26 -25.59 1.46 9.71
CA GLY A 26 -25.99 0.44 10.68
C GLY A 26 -24.99 -0.71 10.82
N VAL A 27 -25.24 -1.60 11.77
CA VAL A 27 -24.44 -2.81 11.98
C VAL A 27 -24.43 -3.72 10.74
N LYS A 28 -25.56 -3.81 10.04
CA LYS A 28 -25.67 -4.58 8.78
C LYS A 28 -24.73 -4.00 7.73
N ASP A 29 -24.70 -2.67 7.57
CA ASP A 29 -23.84 -2.00 6.60
C ASP A 29 -22.35 -2.18 6.92
N PHE A 30 -21.99 -2.14 8.22
CA PHE A 30 -20.64 -2.48 8.67
C PHE A 30 -20.23 -3.89 8.23
N TRP A 31 -21.10 -4.90 8.47
CA TRP A 31 -20.80 -6.27 8.08
C TRP A 31 -20.68 -6.43 6.57
N HIS A 32 -21.53 -5.77 5.80
CA HIS A 32 -21.45 -5.79 4.33
C HIS A 32 -20.18 -5.14 3.80
N ALA A 33 -19.67 -4.12 4.48
CA ALA A 33 -18.39 -3.49 4.11
C ALA A 33 -17.17 -4.31 4.53
N PHE A 34 -17.30 -5.18 5.54
CA PHE A 34 -16.17 -5.87 6.16
C PHE A 34 -15.98 -7.31 5.68
N ILE A 35 -17.05 -8.06 5.41
CA ILE A 35 -16.97 -9.48 5.04
C ILE A 35 -16.90 -9.65 3.52
N PRO A 36 -15.91 -10.40 2.98
CA PRO A 36 -15.82 -10.72 1.55
C PRO A 36 -17.03 -11.52 1.05
N GLY A 37 -17.43 -11.30 -0.21
CA GLY A 37 -18.50 -12.03 -0.88
C GLY A 37 -19.87 -11.36 -0.72
N GLY A 38 -20.76 -11.48 -1.71
CA GLY A 38 -22.08 -10.89 -1.79
C GLY A 38 -22.14 -9.38 -1.55
N SER A 39 -22.89 -8.63 -2.26
CA SER A 39 -23.06 -7.19 -2.06
C SER A 39 -24.49 -6.78 -2.35
N ASP A 40 -24.96 -5.77 -1.63
CA ASP A 40 -26.25 -5.12 -1.92
C ASP A 40 -26.11 -3.94 -2.89
N ALA A 41 -24.86 -3.53 -3.18
CA ALA A 41 -24.56 -2.41 -4.07
C ALA A 41 -24.24 -2.94 -5.48
N THR A 42 -24.85 -2.33 -6.48
CA THR A 42 -24.54 -2.58 -7.88
C THR A 42 -23.99 -1.31 -8.50
N ASP A 43 -22.89 -1.42 -9.23
CA ASP A 43 -22.33 -0.33 -10.03
C ASP A 43 -22.42 -0.77 -11.52
N GLY A 44 -23.56 -0.47 -12.12
CA GLY A 44 -23.87 -0.95 -13.47
C GLY A 44 -24.02 -2.47 -13.52
N LEU A 45 -23.16 -3.13 -14.28
CA LEU A 45 -23.13 -4.59 -14.42
C LEU A 45 -22.40 -5.31 -13.27
N TYR A 46 -21.71 -4.57 -12.43
CA TYR A 46 -20.87 -5.12 -11.38
C TYR A 46 -21.56 -5.08 -10.02
N THR A 47 -21.30 -6.09 -9.21
CA THR A 47 -21.75 -6.15 -7.82
C THR A 47 -20.57 -5.94 -6.91
N ASN A 48 -20.49 -4.74 -6.31
CA ASN A 48 -19.42 -4.37 -5.39
C ASN A 48 -19.91 -4.32 -3.94
N ARG A 49 -18.98 -4.45 -3.00
CA ARG A 49 -19.25 -4.18 -1.60
C ARG A 49 -19.51 -2.70 -1.36
N ALA A 50 -20.45 -2.42 -0.48
CA ALA A 50 -20.62 -1.07 0.04
C ALA A 50 -19.41 -0.69 0.91
N GLY A 51 -18.82 0.47 0.67
CA GLY A 51 -17.67 0.97 1.42
C GLY A 51 -16.35 0.83 0.67
N ASN A 52 -15.27 1.25 1.34
CA ASN A 52 -13.90 1.15 0.86
C ASN A 52 -13.12 0.25 1.82
N GLN A 53 -12.35 -0.69 1.33
CA GLN A 53 -11.62 -1.67 2.14
C GLN A 53 -10.14 -1.69 1.79
N LEU A 54 -9.32 -1.77 2.82
CA LEU A 54 -7.87 -1.96 2.71
C LEU A 54 -7.47 -3.18 3.55
N GLY A 55 -6.73 -4.09 2.98
CA GLY A 55 -6.28 -5.27 3.67
C GLY A 55 -4.92 -5.77 3.24
N SER A 56 -4.35 -6.61 4.09
CA SER A 56 -3.16 -7.38 3.73
C SER A 56 -3.10 -8.73 4.44
N TRP A 57 -2.36 -9.65 3.82
CA TRP A 57 -1.97 -10.93 4.38
C TRP A 57 -0.47 -10.92 4.60
N VAL A 58 -0.05 -11.02 5.86
CA VAL A 58 1.35 -10.97 6.25
C VAL A 58 1.80 -12.34 6.72
N ALA A 59 2.93 -12.81 6.21
CA ALA A 59 3.62 -14.00 6.67
C ALA A 59 5.08 -13.68 6.96
N ARG A 60 5.61 -14.16 8.08
CA ARG A 60 7.03 -14.00 8.44
C ARG A 60 7.56 -15.30 9.01
N LEU A 61 8.72 -15.75 8.51
CA LEU A 61 9.48 -16.87 9.04
C LEU A 61 10.78 -16.32 9.63
N ASN A 62 11.11 -16.75 10.84
CA ASN A 62 12.32 -16.35 11.54
C ASN A 62 13.16 -17.59 11.84
N PHE A 63 14.45 -17.49 11.52
CA PHE A 63 15.49 -18.46 11.87
C PHE A 63 16.44 -17.78 12.84
N ASP A 64 16.51 -18.25 14.05
CA ASP A 64 17.29 -17.65 15.13
C ASP A 64 18.38 -18.60 15.63
N THR A 65 19.62 -18.14 15.65
CA THR A 65 20.78 -18.86 16.21
C THR A 65 21.46 -17.98 17.26
N ASP A 66 22.47 -18.50 17.93
CA ASP A 66 23.22 -17.72 18.94
C ASP A 66 23.98 -16.52 18.32
N LEU A 67 24.37 -16.63 17.03
CA LEU A 67 25.22 -15.63 16.35
C LEU A 67 24.44 -14.67 15.45
N TRP A 68 23.35 -15.13 14.85
CA TRP A 68 22.59 -14.36 13.87
C TRP A 68 21.10 -14.73 13.89
N ARG A 69 20.29 -13.83 13.35
CA ARG A 69 18.90 -14.05 12.99
C ARG A 69 18.71 -13.76 11.50
N PHE A 70 17.98 -14.64 10.83
CA PHE A 70 17.53 -14.42 9.48
C PHE A 70 16.02 -14.51 9.41
N SER A 71 15.38 -13.54 8.78
CA SER A 71 13.93 -13.49 8.61
C SER A 71 13.60 -13.30 7.16
N VAL A 72 12.58 -14.02 6.67
CA VAL A 72 11.94 -13.77 5.39
C VAL A 72 10.48 -13.46 5.63
N TYR A 73 9.94 -12.50 4.90
CA TYR A 73 8.55 -12.09 5.05
C TYR A 73 7.92 -11.70 3.73
N ALA A 74 6.62 -11.87 3.67
CA ALA A 74 5.78 -11.47 2.56
C ALA A 74 4.56 -10.73 3.09
N ASP A 75 4.17 -9.66 2.43
CA ASP A 75 2.95 -8.91 2.66
C ASP A 75 2.23 -8.76 1.33
N HIS A 76 1.08 -9.46 1.19
CA HIS A 76 0.20 -9.31 0.05
C HIS A 76 -0.92 -8.35 0.43
N PHE A 77 -1.01 -7.23 -0.25
CA PHE A 77 -1.97 -6.17 0.01
C PHE A 77 -2.99 -6.04 -1.12
N PHE A 78 -4.15 -5.55 -0.77
CA PHE A 78 -5.28 -5.32 -1.67
C PHE A 78 -6.15 -4.18 -1.16
N GLU A 79 -6.82 -3.49 -2.07
CA GLU A 79 -7.96 -2.63 -1.78
C GLU A 79 -9.20 -3.21 -2.44
N ASP A 80 -10.37 -2.95 -1.89
CA ASP A 80 -11.65 -3.54 -2.27
C ASP A 80 -11.57 -5.06 -2.51
N HIS A 81 -12.03 -5.81 -1.53
CA HIS A 81 -12.00 -7.27 -1.59
C HIS A 81 -13.27 -7.88 -2.21
N SER A 82 -14.09 -7.06 -2.87
CA SER A 82 -15.32 -7.53 -3.50
C SER A 82 -15.04 -8.69 -4.44
N GLN A 83 -15.72 -9.81 -4.18
CA GLN A 83 -15.66 -11.04 -4.95
C GLN A 83 -14.28 -11.74 -5.05
N MET A 84 -13.24 -11.30 -4.32
CA MET A 84 -11.90 -11.90 -4.36
C MET A 84 -11.89 -13.40 -4.01
N PHE A 85 -12.77 -13.82 -3.12
CA PHE A 85 -12.90 -15.21 -2.70
C PHE A 85 -14.04 -15.96 -3.39
N LEU A 86 -14.65 -15.37 -4.39
CA LEU A 86 -15.74 -16.00 -5.12
C LEU A 86 -15.21 -17.13 -5.99
N LEU A 87 -15.93 -18.25 -5.98
CA LEU A 87 -15.68 -19.36 -6.88
C LEU A 87 -16.68 -19.25 -8.03
N ASP A 88 -16.20 -19.09 -9.23
CA ASP A 88 -17.06 -19.07 -10.40
C ASP A 88 -17.21 -20.45 -11.05
N TYR A 89 -18.43 -20.78 -11.39
CA TYR A 89 -18.79 -22.05 -12.01
C TYR A 89 -19.34 -21.88 -13.44
N ASN A 90 -19.42 -20.66 -13.92
CA ASN A 90 -20.08 -20.40 -15.18
C ASN A 90 -19.13 -20.57 -16.37
N GLY A 91 -19.68 -20.80 -17.53
CA GLY A 91 -18.92 -20.91 -18.77
C GLY A 91 -18.42 -19.57 -19.29
N TYR A 92 -17.47 -19.66 -20.19
CA TYR A 92 -16.91 -18.55 -20.93
C TYR A 92 -17.20 -18.72 -22.40
N GLY A 93 -17.27 -17.65 -23.15
CA GLY A 93 -17.48 -17.67 -24.58
C GLY A 93 -18.75 -16.95 -25.02
N GLU A 94 -19.09 -17.08 -26.27
CA GLU A 94 -20.24 -16.44 -26.90
C GLU A 94 -21.44 -17.40 -26.99
N GLY A 95 -22.64 -16.84 -27.04
CA GLY A 95 -23.88 -17.59 -27.26
C GLY A 95 -24.15 -18.65 -26.19
N GLU A 96 -24.40 -19.89 -26.61
CA GLU A 96 -24.74 -20.99 -25.70
C GLU A 96 -23.60 -21.37 -24.74
N GLN A 97 -22.33 -21.07 -25.08
CA GLN A 97 -21.17 -21.32 -24.20
C GLN A 97 -21.24 -20.50 -22.93
N TRP A 98 -21.79 -19.33 -22.99
CA TRP A 98 -22.05 -18.42 -21.92
C TRP A 98 -22.90 -19.03 -20.79
N ASN A 99 -23.92 -19.80 -21.14
CA ASN A 99 -24.84 -20.44 -20.20
C ASN A 99 -24.38 -21.82 -19.73
N THR A 100 -23.27 -22.33 -20.26
CA THR A 100 -22.78 -23.66 -19.93
C THR A 100 -22.16 -23.69 -18.54
N TRP A 101 -22.71 -24.51 -17.67
CA TRP A 101 -22.17 -24.74 -16.33
C TRP A 101 -20.83 -25.47 -16.40
N GLN A 102 -19.78 -24.86 -15.81
CA GLN A 102 -18.47 -25.46 -15.73
C GLN A 102 -18.31 -26.29 -14.46
N LYS A 103 -17.78 -27.50 -14.57
CA LYS A 103 -17.45 -28.33 -13.42
C LYS A 103 -16.22 -27.84 -12.66
N ARG A 104 -15.38 -27.02 -13.29
CA ARG A 104 -14.18 -26.43 -12.67
C ARG A 104 -14.54 -25.16 -11.96
N ARG A 105 -14.09 -25.07 -10.71
CA ARG A 105 -14.10 -23.85 -9.92
C ARG A 105 -12.90 -23.03 -10.31
N TYR A 106 -13.09 -21.77 -10.57
CA TYR A 106 -11.99 -20.83 -10.78
C TYR A 106 -11.78 -20.04 -9.49
N PHE A 107 -10.60 -20.21 -8.87
CA PHE A 107 -10.20 -19.33 -7.80
C PHE A 107 -9.52 -18.11 -8.43
N MET A 108 -10.16 -16.97 -8.32
CA MET A 108 -9.78 -15.76 -9.05
C MET A 108 -8.76 -14.90 -8.32
N TYR A 109 -8.45 -15.26 -7.09
CA TYR A 109 -7.53 -14.50 -6.26
C TYR A 109 -6.11 -14.44 -6.85
N SER A 110 -5.55 -13.23 -6.95
CA SER A 110 -4.22 -12.98 -7.50
C SER A 110 -3.26 -12.44 -6.44
N LEU A 111 -2.16 -13.13 -6.24
CA LEU A 111 -1.08 -12.71 -5.33
C LEU A 111 -0.01 -11.86 -6.03
N LYS A 112 -0.38 -11.07 -7.04
CA LYS A 112 0.60 -10.31 -7.83
C LYS A 112 1.17 -9.12 -7.08
N ASP A 113 0.33 -8.36 -6.37
CA ASP A 113 0.80 -7.22 -5.59
C ASP A 113 1.27 -7.69 -4.23
N MET A 114 2.53 -7.48 -3.96
CA MET A 114 3.14 -7.90 -2.71
C MET A 114 4.44 -7.17 -2.39
N MET A 115 4.80 -7.20 -1.13
CA MET A 115 6.14 -6.96 -0.65
C MET A 115 6.78 -8.29 -0.25
N LEU A 116 7.99 -8.52 -0.71
CA LEU A 116 8.85 -9.62 -0.28
C LEU A 116 10.07 -9.01 0.40
N GLY A 117 10.37 -9.46 1.59
CA GLY A 117 11.48 -8.94 2.37
C GLY A 117 12.35 -10.03 2.97
N ALA A 118 13.62 -9.68 3.16
CA ALA A 118 14.59 -10.46 3.91
C ALA A 118 15.36 -9.54 4.85
N GLU A 119 15.58 -10.00 6.06
CA GLU A 119 16.32 -9.31 7.12
C GLU A 119 17.37 -10.23 7.70
N PHE A 120 18.58 -9.75 7.84
CA PHE A 120 19.69 -10.49 8.41
C PHE A 120 20.33 -9.68 9.53
N ASP A 121 20.26 -10.18 10.76
CA ASP A 121 20.80 -9.55 11.95
C ASP A 121 21.99 -10.33 12.48
N LEU A 122 23.10 -9.63 12.72
CA LEU A 122 24.28 -10.14 13.43
C LEU A 122 24.23 -9.70 14.89
N LYS A 123 24.07 -10.65 15.82
CA LYS A 123 23.91 -10.38 17.26
C LYS A 123 25.13 -9.68 17.87
N TYR A 124 26.32 -9.94 17.34
CA TYR A 124 27.59 -9.37 17.79
C TYR A 124 28.28 -8.50 16.74
N GLY A 125 27.56 -8.18 15.65
CA GLY A 125 28.06 -7.29 14.60
C GLY A 125 28.20 -5.85 15.11
N ARG A 126 29.37 -5.24 14.87
CA ARG A 126 29.57 -3.82 15.20
C ARG A 126 29.35 -2.93 13.99
N TRP A 127 30.12 -3.11 12.94
CA TRP A 127 30.01 -2.32 11.72
C TRP A 127 28.76 -2.67 10.90
N LEU A 128 28.40 -3.93 10.84
CA LEU A 128 27.15 -4.40 10.25
C LEU A 128 26.41 -5.17 11.34
N ARG A 129 25.26 -4.67 11.74
CA ARG A 129 24.38 -5.27 12.72
C ARG A 129 23.11 -5.80 12.07
N SER A 130 22.52 -5.05 11.16
CA SER A 130 21.34 -5.46 10.42
C SER A 130 21.45 -5.08 8.95
N LEU A 131 20.95 -5.96 8.10
CA LEU A 131 20.80 -5.77 6.66
C LEU A 131 19.36 -6.14 6.29
N VAL A 132 18.65 -5.23 5.63
CA VAL A 132 17.28 -5.44 5.14
C VAL A 132 17.25 -5.26 3.64
N PHE A 133 16.57 -6.16 2.95
CA PHE A 133 16.26 -6.03 1.54
C PHE A 133 14.77 -6.28 1.32
N GLU A 134 14.10 -5.38 0.59
CA GLU A 134 12.69 -5.49 0.26
C GLU A 134 12.44 -5.21 -1.21
N TYR A 135 11.54 -6.00 -1.79
CA TYR A 135 10.96 -5.78 -3.11
C TYR A 135 9.47 -5.55 -2.97
N ILE A 136 8.96 -4.47 -3.54
CA ILE A 136 7.54 -4.12 -3.53
C ILE A 136 7.04 -4.02 -4.97
N TYR A 137 5.90 -4.62 -5.23
CA TYR A 137 5.20 -4.56 -6.50
C TYR A 137 3.72 -4.23 -6.30
N THR A 138 3.23 -3.17 -6.96
CA THR A 138 1.86 -2.67 -6.83
C THR A 138 1.18 -2.48 -8.19
N LYS A 139 1.79 -2.93 -9.27
CA LYS A 139 1.38 -2.53 -10.62
C LYS A 139 0.10 -3.23 -11.10
N TYR A 140 -0.25 -4.36 -10.52
CA TYR A 140 -1.46 -5.10 -10.88
C TYR A 140 -2.71 -4.45 -10.28
N GLN A 141 -2.61 -3.88 -9.08
CA GLN A 141 -3.71 -3.30 -8.31
C GLN A 141 -4.73 -4.38 -7.94
N SER A 142 -4.33 -5.25 -7.00
CA SER A 142 -5.21 -6.29 -6.47
C SER A 142 -6.43 -5.69 -5.80
N GLY A 143 -7.60 -5.99 -6.32
CA GLY A 143 -8.85 -5.39 -5.90
C GLY A 143 -10.03 -6.24 -6.35
N PRO A 144 -11.16 -5.61 -6.63
CA PRO A 144 -12.40 -6.31 -6.91
C PRO A 144 -12.29 -7.20 -8.16
N TYR A 145 -13.06 -8.28 -8.16
CA TYR A 145 -13.28 -9.11 -9.34
C TYR A 145 -14.63 -8.77 -9.92
N ASN A 146 -14.62 -8.08 -11.04
CA ASN A 146 -15.82 -7.73 -11.75
C ASN A 146 -16.17 -8.86 -12.71
N HIS A 147 -17.26 -9.54 -12.41
CA HIS A 147 -17.80 -10.59 -13.30
C HIS A 147 -18.61 -9.92 -14.40
N ASP A 148 -17.93 -9.35 -15.37
CA ASP A 148 -18.62 -8.81 -16.53
C ASP A 148 -18.94 -9.97 -17.48
N ARG A 149 -20.19 -10.37 -17.45
CA ARG A 149 -20.75 -11.38 -18.32
C ARG A 149 -21.73 -10.75 -19.26
N THR A 150 -21.25 -10.35 -20.38
CA THR A 150 -22.07 -9.99 -21.52
C THR A 150 -21.80 -10.99 -22.64
N GLU A 151 -22.70 -11.09 -23.62
CA GLU A 151 -22.46 -11.89 -24.82
C GLU A 151 -21.14 -11.53 -25.53
N ASN A 152 -20.61 -10.34 -25.26
CA ASN A 152 -19.42 -9.81 -25.93
C ASN A 152 -18.15 -9.90 -25.05
N ILE A 153 -18.27 -10.17 -23.74
CA ILE A 153 -17.14 -10.24 -22.81
C ILE A 153 -17.23 -11.54 -22.05
N SER A 154 -16.38 -12.48 -22.43
CA SER A 154 -16.34 -13.82 -21.85
C SER A 154 -15.47 -13.94 -20.59
N ASP A 155 -14.65 -12.92 -20.32
CA ASP A 155 -13.66 -12.97 -19.26
C ASP A 155 -14.04 -12.10 -18.05
N HIS A 156 -13.48 -12.47 -16.90
CA HIS A 156 -13.56 -11.67 -15.71
C HIS A 156 -12.50 -10.57 -15.74
N ILE A 157 -12.90 -9.36 -15.39
CA ILE A 157 -11.97 -8.25 -15.15
C ILE A 157 -11.56 -8.31 -13.69
N ALA A 158 -10.27 -8.47 -13.44
CA ALA A 158 -9.71 -8.60 -12.10
C ALA A 158 -8.52 -7.68 -11.92
N GLY A 159 -8.34 -7.17 -10.71
CA GLY A 159 -7.36 -6.15 -10.41
C GLY A 159 -7.78 -4.79 -11.00
N MET A 160 -6.80 -3.97 -11.37
CA MET A 160 -7.05 -2.63 -11.93
C MET A 160 -7.76 -1.69 -10.94
N ASP A 161 -7.67 -1.97 -9.65
CA ASP A 161 -8.09 -1.04 -8.63
C ASP A 161 -7.24 0.24 -8.65
N ASP A 162 -7.67 1.28 -7.98
CA ASP A 162 -6.95 2.56 -7.93
C ASP A 162 -6.50 2.83 -6.48
N TYR A 163 -5.50 2.09 -6.01
CA TYR A 163 -5.01 2.12 -4.63
C TYR A 163 -4.87 3.54 -4.08
N TYR A 164 -5.40 3.76 -2.88
CA TYR A 164 -5.47 5.03 -2.16
C TYR A 164 -6.42 6.06 -2.79
N ASN A 165 -7.07 5.77 -3.91
CA ASN A 165 -8.10 6.60 -4.50
C ASN A 165 -9.45 5.90 -4.42
N HIS A 166 -10.51 6.66 -4.28
CA HIS A 166 -11.86 6.11 -4.29
C HIS A 166 -12.85 7.15 -4.83
N SER A 167 -13.84 6.69 -5.59
CA SER A 167 -14.82 7.59 -6.24
C SER A 167 -15.78 8.27 -5.26
N ILE A 168 -15.95 7.71 -4.06
CA ILE A 168 -16.94 8.15 -3.07
C ILE A 168 -16.25 8.64 -1.78
N TYR A 169 -15.21 7.95 -1.32
CA TYR A 169 -14.46 8.27 -0.10
C TYR A 169 -13.19 9.04 -0.42
N THR A 170 -12.59 9.65 0.57
CA THR A 170 -11.31 10.37 0.41
C THR A 170 -10.11 9.45 0.16
N GLY A 171 -10.30 8.14 0.20
CA GLY A 171 -9.25 7.15 0.15
C GLY A 171 -8.46 7.06 1.48
N TRP A 172 -7.38 6.29 1.46
CA TRP A 172 -6.58 5.99 2.67
C TRP A 172 -5.57 7.10 2.96
N GLN A 173 -6.08 8.28 3.27
CA GLN A 173 -5.29 9.47 3.56
C GLN A 173 -5.89 10.30 4.70
N HIS A 174 -5.06 11.07 5.38
CA HIS A 174 -5.46 12.01 6.41
C HIS A 174 -4.77 13.35 6.16
N TRP A 175 -5.56 14.42 5.97
CA TRP A 175 -5.07 15.76 5.64
C TRP A 175 -4.11 15.78 4.44
N GLY A 176 -4.42 15.01 3.40
CA GLY A 176 -3.59 14.89 2.20
C GLY A 176 -2.32 14.06 2.37
N GLN A 177 -2.14 13.38 3.49
CA GLN A 177 -1.05 12.45 3.71
C GLN A 177 -1.57 11.02 3.66
N VAL A 178 -0.95 10.17 2.85
CA VAL A 178 -1.30 8.75 2.76
C VAL A 178 -0.99 8.03 4.08
N ILE A 179 -1.84 7.08 4.44
CA ILE A 179 -1.67 6.23 5.62
C ILE A 179 -0.94 4.96 5.17
N GLY A 180 0.14 4.59 5.87
CA GLY A 180 0.90 3.37 5.59
C GLY A 180 2.16 3.60 4.78
N ASN A 181 2.26 3.07 3.56
CA ASN A 181 3.51 3.06 2.81
C ASN A 181 3.85 4.43 2.18
N PRO A 182 4.97 5.07 2.55
CA PRO A 182 5.36 6.39 2.05
C PRO A 182 5.75 6.43 0.57
N LEU A 183 5.87 5.27 -0.10
CA LEU A 183 6.14 5.20 -1.54
C LEU A 183 4.92 5.58 -2.39
N TYR A 184 3.73 5.66 -1.80
CA TYR A 184 2.59 6.33 -2.39
C TYR A 184 2.73 7.83 -2.12
N ARG A 185 3.06 8.60 -3.16
CA ARG A 185 3.27 10.05 -3.00
C ARG A 185 2.01 10.73 -2.50
N SER A 186 2.11 11.31 -1.31
CA SER A 186 0.99 11.95 -0.63
C SER A 186 0.42 13.13 -1.43
N PRO A 187 -0.92 13.27 -1.53
CA PRO A 187 -1.58 14.35 -2.25
C PRO A 187 -1.22 15.76 -1.79
N ILE A 188 -0.80 15.94 -0.54
CA ILE A 188 -0.33 17.25 -0.02
C ILE A 188 0.78 17.88 -0.89
N TYR A 189 1.50 17.07 -1.66
CA TYR A 189 2.52 17.54 -2.60
C TYR A 189 1.99 17.82 -4.01
N ASN A 190 0.69 17.68 -4.25
CA ASN A 190 0.08 18.04 -5.51
C ASN A 190 -0.07 19.55 -5.62
N THR A 191 0.39 20.13 -6.72
CA THR A 191 0.41 21.59 -6.93
C THR A 191 -0.95 22.19 -7.30
N ASP A 192 -1.91 21.36 -7.68
CA ASP A 192 -3.28 21.75 -8.08
C ASP A 192 -4.32 21.50 -6.97
N ASN A 193 -3.88 21.19 -5.74
CA ASN A 193 -4.73 20.87 -4.59
C ASN A 193 -5.63 19.64 -4.79
N SER A 194 -5.36 18.81 -5.78
CA SER A 194 -6.02 17.51 -5.94
C SER A 194 -5.64 16.59 -4.79
N ILE A 195 -6.61 15.83 -4.30
CA ILE A 195 -6.42 14.83 -3.24
C ILE A 195 -6.05 13.44 -3.79
N ASP A 196 -5.83 13.30 -5.09
CA ASP A 196 -5.54 12.02 -5.73
C ASP A 196 -4.09 11.57 -5.50
N VAL A 197 -3.90 10.31 -5.22
CA VAL A 197 -2.60 9.62 -5.27
C VAL A 197 -2.28 9.32 -6.73
N ARG A 198 -1.34 10.07 -7.32
CA ARG A 198 -1.06 10.06 -8.76
C ARG A 198 -0.11 8.98 -9.24
N ASN A 199 0.52 8.26 -8.31
CA ASN A 199 1.42 7.16 -8.62
C ASN A 199 1.20 6.03 -7.62
N ASN A 200 0.30 5.13 -7.92
CA ASN A 200 0.01 3.95 -7.12
C ASN A 200 0.46 2.65 -7.80
N ARG A 201 0.85 2.70 -9.09
CA ARG A 201 1.35 1.55 -9.85
C ARG A 201 2.87 1.64 -10.00
N PHE A 202 3.59 0.93 -9.15
CA PHE A 202 5.06 0.94 -9.16
C PHE A 202 5.66 -0.41 -8.75
N TYR A 203 6.95 -0.55 -8.94
CA TYR A 203 7.77 -1.43 -8.13
C TYR A 203 8.86 -0.61 -7.43
N ALA A 204 9.34 -1.13 -6.31
CA ALA A 204 10.45 -0.56 -5.57
C ALA A 204 11.38 -1.64 -5.03
N LEU A 205 12.64 -1.27 -4.89
CA LEU A 205 13.68 -2.04 -4.21
C LEU A 205 14.18 -1.20 -3.05
N HIS A 206 14.16 -1.75 -1.85
CA HIS A 206 14.65 -1.10 -0.65
C HIS A 206 15.82 -1.86 -0.06
N LEU A 207 16.86 -1.14 0.34
CA LEU A 207 18.02 -1.65 1.05
C LEU A 207 18.24 -0.81 2.30
N GLY A 208 18.30 -1.48 3.45
CA GLY A 208 18.63 -0.89 4.74
C GLY A 208 19.85 -1.55 5.35
N VAL A 209 20.75 -0.73 5.88
CA VAL A 209 21.95 -1.18 6.61
C VAL A 209 22.03 -0.40 7.91
N GLU A 210 22.26 -1.09 9.02
CA GLU A 210 22.55 -0.45 10.28
C GLU A 210 23.71 -1.11 11.03
N GLY A 211 24.36 -0.33 11.89
CA GLY A 211 25.46 -0.80 12.73
C GLY A 211 25.69 0.08 13.96
N SER A 212 26.47 -0.46 14.87
CA SER A 212 26.90 0.20 16.10
C SER A 212 28.43 0.09 16.24
N PRO A 213 29.21 0.90 15.48
CA PRO A 213 30.67 0.81 15.46
C PRO A 213 31.30 0.94 16.86
N THR A 214 30.65 1.71 17.74
CA THR A 214 31.00 1.85 19.14
C THR A 214 29.78 1.72 20.04
N GLU A 215 29.95 1.56 21.33
CA GLU A 215 28.84 1.52 22.30
C GLU A 215 28.00 2.81 22.33
N ARG A 216 28.54 3.90 21.81
CA ARG A 216 27.92 5.23 21.84
C ARG A 216 27.41 5.68 20.49
N LEU A 217 27.86 5.07 19.36
CA LEU A 217 27.53 5.49 18.04
C LEU A 217 26.73 4.39 17.32
N ASP A 218 25.49 4.69 16.96
CA ASP A 218 24.67 3.90 16.06
C ASP A 218 24.54 4.65 14.72
N TYR A 219 24.51 3.95 13.59
CA TYR A 219 24.21 4.52 12.28
C TYR A 219 23.19 3.68 11.52
N ARG A 220 22.50 4.31 10.58
CA ARG A 220 21.58 3.67 9.64
C ARG A 220 21.70 4.35 8.27
N VAL A 221 21.72 3.54 7.23
CA VAL A 221 21.64 3.97 5.84
C VAL A 221 20.48 3.26 5.18
N LEU A 222 19.57 4.01 4.57
CA LEU A 222 18.44 3.49 3.82
C LEU A 222 18.51 4.02 2.39
N THR A 223 18.22 3.16 1.43
CA THR A 223 18.07 3.57 0.03
C THR A 223 16.89 2.85 -0.60
N THR A 224 16.12 3.57 -1.39
CA THR A 224 14.97 3.02 -2.10
C THR A 224 14.99 3.46 -3.55
N TYR A 225 15.04 2.51 -4.47
CA TYR A 225 14.81 2.75 -5.88
C TYR A 225 13.35 2.43 -6.22
N GLN A 226 12.65 3.36 -6.85
CA GLN A 226 11.27 3.20 -7.27
C GLN A 226 11.12 3.50 -8.76
N LYS A 227 10.27 2.72 -9.46
CA LYS A 227 9.85 3.00 -10.83
C LYS A 227 8.32 2.94 -10.90
N GLY A 228 7.69 4.06 -11.29
CA GLY A 228 6.26 4.26 -11.28
C GLY A 228 5.67 4.50 -12.66
N TRP A 229 4.39 4.15 -12.82
CA TRP A 229 3.62 4.25 -14.08
C TRP A 229 2.36 5.11 -13.96
N GLY A 230 2.17 5.82 -12.85
CA GLY A 230 0.94 6.54 -12.58
C GLY A 230 -0.16 5.63 -12.05
N THR A 231 -1.40 5.89 -12.41
CA THR A 231 -2.57 5.05 -12.09
C THR A 231 -3.10 4.35 -13.34
N TYR A 232 -4.11 3.51 -13.23
CA TYR A 232 -4.80 2.97 -14.42
C TYR A 232 -5.59 4.05 -15.15
N ASN A 233 -6.27 4.93 -14.41
CA ASN A 233 -7.11 5.98 -14.97
C ASN A 233 -6.28 7.14 -15.55
N ASN A 234 -5.10 7.42 -14.96
CA ASN A 234 -4.19 8.49 -15.39
C ASN A 234 -2.76 7.95 -15.50
N PRO A 235 -2.46 7.10 -16.51
CA PRO A 235 -1.14 6.54 -16.69
C PRO A 235 -0.14 7.63 -17.08
N PHE A 236 1.09 7.52 -16.58
CA PHE A 236 2.17 8.36 -17.06
C PHE A 236 2.50 8.02 -18.52
N THR A 237 2.90 9.02 -19.30
CA THR A 237 3.32 8.84 -20.70
C THR A 237 4.53 7.92 -20.87
N LYS A 238 5.35 7.83 -19.82
CA LYS A 238 6.47 6.87 -19.68
C LYS A 238 6.65 6.56 -18.20
N ALA A 239 7.35 5.45 -17.91
CA ALA A 239 7.71 5.14 -16.53
C ALA A 239 8.76 6.12 -15.99
N TYR A 240 8.50 6.68 -14.81
CA TYR A 240 9.42 7.56 -14.10
C TYR A 240 10.15 6.80 -13.00
N LYS A 241 11.37 7.24 -12.71
CA LYS A 241 12.25 6.63 -11.71
C LYS A 241 12.51 7.62 -10.59
N ASN A 242 12.75 7.09 -9.40
CA ASN A 242 13.17 7.85 -8.23
C ASN A 242 14.15 7.04 -7.39
N LEU A 243 15.12 7.71 -6.80
CA LEU A 243 16.04 7.16 -5.82
C LEU A 243 15.96 8.01 -4.55
N ASN A 244 15.58 7.38 -3.46
CA ASN A 244 15.55 8.00 -2.14
C ASN A 244 16.75 7.49 -1.34
N PHE A 245 17.35 8.35 -0.56
CA PHE A 245 18.51 8.04 0.27
C PHE A 245 18.38 8.73 1.63
N LEU A 246 18.68 8.00 2.70
CA LEU A 246 18.73 8.52 4.07
C LEU A 246 19.97 8.00 4.78
N VAL A 247 20.70 8.90 5.42
CA VAL A 247 21.75 8.56 6.40
C VAL A 247 21.37 9.14 7.73
N GLU A 248 21.41 8.32 8.76
CA GLU A 248 21.23 8.74 10.15
C GLU A 248 22.42 8.32 11.00
N ALA A 249 22.79 9.15 11.96
CA ALA A 249 23.71 8.83 13.02
C ALA A 249 23.13 9.24 14.38
N LYS A 250 23.29 8.38 15.36
CA LYS A 250 22.82 8.61 16.73
C LYS A 250 23.98 8.43 17.69
N TYR A 251 24.28 9.47 18.46
CA TYR A 251 25.35 9.45 19.43
C TYR A 251 24.80 9.58 20.86
N LYS A 252 25.27 8.69 21.76
CA LYS A 252 24.90 8.65 23.18
C LYS A 252 25.97 9.34 23.97
N PHE A 253 25.65 10.49 24.55
CA PHE A 253 26.50 11.23 25.45
C PHE A 253 26.36 10.72 26.89
N ASN A 254 27.27 11.17 27.77
CA ASN A 254 27.15 10.95 29.21
C ASN A 254 25.86 11.62 29.75
N HIS A 255 25.40 11.20 30.93
CA HIS A 255 24.24 11.77 31.61
C HIS A 255 22.92 11.62 30.84
N ASN A 256 22.77 10.53 30.10
CA ASN A 256 21.53 10.17 29.37
C ASN A 256 21.08 11.20 28.32
N TRP A 257 21.99 11.91 27.70
CA TRP A 257 21.76 12.71 26.53
C TRP A 257 22.00 11.87 25.26
N THR A 258 21.15 12.02 24.28
CA THR A 258 21.31 11.41 22.95
C THR A 258 21.05 12.47 21.89
N VAL A 259 21.92 12.52 20.89
CA VAL A 259 21.72 13.36 19.71
C VAL A 259 21.62 12.44 18.50
N ARG A 260 20.60 12.66 17.67
CA ARG A 260 20.41 11.99 16.39
C ARG A 260 20.36 13.03 15.28
N GLY A 261 21.22 12.88 14.29
CA GLY A 261 21.19 13.65 13.04
C GLY A 261 20.80 12.76 11.88
N GLY A 262 19.96 13.24 10.99
CA GLY A 262 19.56 12.57 9.76
C GLY A 262 19.65 13.52 8.57
N TYR A 263 20.08 13.00 7.42
CA TYR A 263 20.08 13.69 6.14
C TYR A 263 19.47 12.80 5.08
N ALA A 264 18.47 13.32 4.39
CA ALA A 264 17.74 12.62 3.36
C ALA A 264 17.80 13.37 2.03
N MET A 265 17.80 12.64 0.93
CA MET A 265 17.76 13.16 -0.44
C MET A 265 16.86 12.32 -1.32
N ASP A 266 16.16 12.99 -2.23
CA ASP A 266 15.39 12.38 -3.31
C ASP A 266 15.97 12.81 -4.65
N PHE A 267 16.14 11.85 -5.56
CA PHE A 267 16.61 12.06 -6.91
C PHE A 267 15.63 11.44 -7.89
N GLY A 268 14.83 12.24 -8.56
CA GLY A 268 13.83 11.72 -9.46
C GLY A 268 13.08 12.78 -10.25
N SER A 269 12.05 12.32 -10.95
CA SER A 269 11.16 13.19 -11.69
C SER A 269 10.21 13.96 -10.74
N GLU A 270 9.83 15.19 -11.13
CA GLU A 270 8.76 15.96 -10.48
C GLU A 270 7.41 15.21 -10.45
N LYS A 271 7.20 14.27 -11.35
CA LYS A 271 6.02 13.37 -11.33
C LYS A 271 6.04 12.37 -10.18
N MET A 272 7.21 12.15 -9.56
CA MET A 272 7.43 11.29 -8.40
C MET A 272 7.65 12.18 -7.16
N TYR A 273 8.89 12.37 -6.77
CA TYR A 273 9.26 13.19 -5.60
C TYR A 273 10.10 14.41 -5.97
N GLY A 274 10.62 14.49 -7.22
CA GLY A 274 11.52 15.54 -7.64
C GLY A 274 12.93 15.39 -7.06
N HIS A 275 13.60 16.53 -6.92
CA HIS A 275 14.91 16.63 -6.28
C HIS A 275 14.74 17.39 -4.97
N ASN A 276 14.80 16.68 -3.85
CA ASN A 276 14.63 17.25 -2.53
C ASN A 276 15.78 16.85 -1.62
N ALA A 277 16.04 17.67 -0.63
CA ALA A 277 16.95 17.33 0.46
C ALA A 277 16.40 17.85 1.78
N GLY A 278 16.62 17.09 2.85
CA GLY A 278 16.16 17.43 4.18
C GLY A 278 17.17 17.04 5.26
N PHE A 279 17.20 17.81 6.32
CA PHE A 279 17.99 17.53 7.50
C PHE A 279 17.10 17.53 8.73
N GLN A 280 17.33 16.59 9.64
CA GLN A 280 16.66 16.51 10.93
C GLN A 280 17.68 16.36 12.04
N LEU A 281 17.53 17.15 13.12
CA LEU A 281 18.28 17.01 14.35
C LEU A 281 17.31 16.76 15.52
N THR A 282 17.58 15.70 16.27
CA THR A 282 16.81 15.35 17.47
C THR A 282 17.75 15.27 18.66
N VAL A 283 17.43 16.00 19.74
CA VAL A 283 18.13 15.92 21.01
C VAL A 283 17.17 15.33 22.04
N THR A 284 17.60 14.26 22.69
CA THR A 284 16.80 13.55 23.69
C THR A 284 17.52 13.54 25.02
N LYS A 285 16.82 13.92 26.09
CA LYS A 285 17.24 13.72 27.47
C LYS A 285 16.34 12.66 28.11
N SER A 286 16.94 11.57 28.58
CA SER A 286 16.22 10.52 29.31
C SER A 286 16.49 10.63 30.81
N GLY A 287 15.50 10.33 31.64
CA GLY A 287 15.61 10.34 33.10
C GLY A 287 14.28 10.52 33.82
N LEU A 288 14.31 10.49 35.15
CA LEU A 288 13.12 10.77 35.95
C LEU A 288 12.91 12.29 36.04
N LEU A 289 11.71 12.75 35.85
CA LEU A 289 11.33 14.16 35.98
C LEU A 289 11.27 14.64 37.45
N THR A 290 11.09 13.68 38.38
CA THR A 290 11.04 13.95 39.81
C THR A 290 11.99 13.02 40.54
N LYS A 291 12.88 13.58 41.40
CA LYS A 291 13.51 12.78 42.45
C LYS A 291 12.51 12.61 43.59
N LYS A 292 12.24 11.35 43.97
CA LYS A 292 11.64 11.10 45.31
C LYS A 292 12.64 11.46 46.39
#